data_42df5d70c3976f1ae3316146e545505c
#
_entry.id   42df5d70c3976f1ae3316146e545505c
#
_cell.length_a   1.000
_cell.length_b   1.000
_cell.length_c   1.000
_cell.angle_alpha   90.00
_cell.angle_beta   90.00
_cell.angle_gamma   90.00
#
_symmetry.space_group_name_H-M   'P 1'
#
loop_
_entity.id
_entity.type
_entity.pdbx_description
1 polymer ?
#
loop_
_entity_poly.entity_id
_entity_poly.type
_entity_poly.pdbx_seq_one_letter_code
_entity_poly.pdbx_strand_id
1 'polypeptide(L)'
;VADLRKDLPVSRQVVEGGVPPADALESIVTESVNLNDPITRFERQTLEVLVQLPTTYSADQLQRLCSAGMSTPAHHKILKAVQASSSDQSAPQWLNTIASNTPPNLHQILREIAAQSLPAADAEGLTRYGQGVIARAITNAIAREKADLLAELRRVEPGSPESAEVQRRLMALEADRRAL
;
A
#
# COMPACT_ATOMS: atom_id res chain seq x y z
N VAL A 1 47.47 37.39 -52.96
CA VAL A 1 48.47 36.36 -53.02
C VAL A 1 48.56 35.67 -51.65
N ALA A 2 48.57 34.40 -51.62
CA ALA A 2 48.77 33.42 -50.49
C ALA A 2 47.55 33.08 -49.68
N ASP A 3 47.03 31.99 -50.07
CA ASP A 3 46.20 30.98 -49.47
C ASP A 3 46.77 30.48 -48.18
N LEU A 4 45.98 30.39 -47.13
CA LEU A 4 46.28 29.60 -45.95
C LEU A 4 44.94 29.01 -45.34
N ARG A 5 44.46 27.97 -46.03
CA ARG A 5 43.52 27.04 -45.41
C ARG A 5 44.25 26.27 -44.32
N LYS A 6 43.87 26.52 -43.07
CA LYS A 6 44.35 25.75 -41.95
C LYS A 6 43.28 24.74 -41.55
N ASP A 7 43.61 23.50 -41.77
CA ASP A 7 42.84 22.32 -41.37
C ASP A 7 42.62 22.32 -39.87
N LEU A 8 41.32 22.24 -39.47
CA LEU A 8 40.92 21.89 -38.10
C LEU A 8 40.51 20.44 -38.11
N PRO A 9 41.05 19.60 -37.20
CA PRO A 9 40.60 18.24 -37.09
C PRO A 9 39.23 18.20 -36.46
N VAL A 10 38.25 17.64 -37.18
CA VAL A 10 36.93 17.30 -36.69
C VAL A 10 37.10 16.07 -35.78
N SER A 11 37.17 16.29 -34.48
CA SER A 11 37.04 15.21 -33.49
C SER A 11 35.62 14.73 -33.50
N ARG A 12 35.39 13.63 -34.18
CA ARG A 12 34.17 12.86 -34.16
C ARG A 12 34.10 12.14 -32.78
N GLN A 13 33.48 12.76 -31.79
CA GLN A 13 33.08 12.05 -30.60
C GLN A 13 31.97 11.06 -30.98
N VAL A 14 32.34 9.80 -31.07
CA VAL A 14 31.41 8.66 -31.06
C VAL A 14 30.81 8.64 -29.68
N VAL A 15 29.57 9.10 -29.55
CA VAL A 15 28.77 8.84 -28.36
C VAL A 15 28.43 7.37 -28.43
N GLU A 16 29.21 6.54 -27.75
CA GLU A 16 28.80 5.16 -27.45
C GLU A 16 27.49 5.24 -26.63
N GLY A 17 26.39 4.96 -27.29
CA GLY A 17 25.11 4.72 -26.66
C GLY A 17 25.22 3.47 -25.81
N GLY A 18 25.62 3.64 -24.55
CA GLY A 18 25.52 2.59 -23.56
C GLY A 18 24.04 2.20 -23.41
N VAL A 19 23.70 1.00 -23.86
CA VAL A 19 22.42 0.37 -23.55
C VAL A 19 22.38 0.26 -22.02
N PRO A 20 21.37 0.86 -21.33
CA PRO A 20 21.26 0.74 -19.90
C PRO A 20 21.15 -0.75 -19.54
N PRO A 21 21.76 -1.20 -18.44
CA PRO A 21 21.69 -2.60 -18.02
C PRO A 21 20.25 -3.04 -17.88
N ALA A 22 19.95 -4.29 -18.25
CA ALA A 22 18.60 -4.87 -18.25
C ALA A 22 17.87 -4.71 -16.89
N ASP A 23 18.61 -4.71 -15.79
CA ASP A 23 18.10 -4.45 -14.43
C ASP A 23 17.52 -3.03 -14.24
N ALA A 24 17.93 -2.05 -15.05
CA ALA A 24 17.37 -0.70 -15.00
C ALA A 24 16.02 -0.61 -15.72
N LEU A 25 15.73 -1.53 -16.64
CA LEU A 25 14.44 -1.59 -17.35
C LEU A 25 13.37 -2.36 -16.55
N GLU A 26 13.75 -3.31 -15.69
CA GLU A 26 12.80 -4.00 -14.80
C GLU A 26 12.21 -3.08 -13.73
N SER A 27 12.91 -1.98 -13.39
CA SER A 27 12.43 -0.99 -12.40
C SER A 27 11.31 -0.08 -12.90
N ILE A 28 10.95 -0.13 -14.18
CA ILE A 28 9.95 0.77 -14.81
C ILE A 28 8.64 0.05 -15.13
N VAL A 29 8.50 -1.21 -14.77
CA VAL A 29 7.19 -1.87 -14.86
C VAL A 29 6.30 -1.26 -13.78
N THR A 30 5.50 -0.26 -14.17
CA THR A 30 4.44 0.28 -13.32
C THR A 30 3.47 -0.87 -13.04
N GLU A 31 3.41 -1.35 -11.81
CA GLU A 31 2.45 -2.37 -11.43
C GLU A 31 1.04 -1.87 -11.77
N SER A 32 0.40 -2.47 -12.78
CA SER A 32 -0.97 -2.11 -13.16
C SER A 32 -1.94 -2.67 -12.13
N VAL A 33 -2.68 -1.77 -11.48
CA VAL A 33 -3.72 -2.14 -10.49
C VAL A 33 -5.06 -2.27 -11.21
N ASN A 34 -5.67 -3.46 -11.14
CA ASN A 34 -6.97 -3.71 -11.75
C ASN A 34 -8.12 -3.14 -10.88
N LEU A 35 -8.53 -1.92 -11.16
CA LEU A 35 -9.63 -1.26 -10.43
C LEU A 35 -11.04 -1.78 -10.79
N ASN A 36 -11.18 -2.71 -11.74
CA ASN A 36 -12.45 -3.37 -12.00
C ASN A 36 -12.77 -4.44 -10.94
N ASP A 37 -11.76 -4.98 -10.27
CA ASP A 37 -11.95 -5.90 -9.17
C ASP A 37 -12.48 -5.16 -7.91
N PRO A 38 -13.60 -5.61 -7.32
CA PRO A 38 -14.18 -4.97 -6.15
C PRO A 38 -13.27 -4.95 -4.92
N ILE A 39 -12.43 -5.98 -4.74
CA ILE A 39 -11.50 -6.09 -3.61
C ILE A 39 -10.41 -5.04 -3.78
N THR A 40 -9.78 -4.99 -4.95
CA THR A 40 -8.74 -4.02 -5.30
C THR A 40 -9.25 -2.58 -5.15
N ARG A 41 -10.48 -2.31 -5.59
CA ARG A 41 -11.10 -1.00 -5.45
C ARG A 41 -11.32 -0.60 -3.99
N PHE A 42 -11.77 -1.54 -3.18
CA PHE A 42 -11.97 -1.29 -1.74
C PHE A 42 -10.64 -1.11 -0.99
N GLU A 43 -9.61 -1.88 -1.34
CA GLU A 43 -8.26 -1.67 -0.83
C GLU A 43 -7.74 -0.27 -1.16
N ARG A 44 -7.92 0.19 -2.41
CA ARG A 44 -7.57 1.55 -2.83
C ARG A 44 -8.31 2.59 -2.01
N GLN A 45 -9.63 2.45 -1.85
CA GLN A 45 -10.44 3.33 -1.01
C GLN A 45 -9.93 3.39 0.45
N THR A 46 -9.51 2.26 0.98
CA THR A 46 -8.90 2.19 2.32
C THR A 46 -7.59 2.97 2.37
N LEU A 47 -6.72 2.84 1.37
CA LEU A 47 -5.48 3.61 1.28
C LEU A 47 -5.73 5.11 1.11
N GLU A 48 -6.74 5.53 0.35
CA GLU A 48 -7.14 6.92 0.21
C GLU A 48 -7.46 7.54 1.58
N VAL A 49 -8.19 6.83 2.42
CA VAL A 49 -8.48 7.25 3.81
C VAL A 49 -7.22 7.27 4.66
N LEU A 50 -6.41 6.20 4.64
CA LEU A 50 -5.19 6.12 5.44
C LEU A 50 -4.19 7.23 5.10
N VAL A 51 -4.09 7.62 3.85
CA VAL A 51 -3.15 8.64 3.36
C VAL A 51 -3.68 10.06 3.58
N GLN A 52 -4.97 10.31 3.31
CA GLN A 52 -5.54 11.66 3.32
C GLN A 52 -6.17 12.06 4.66
N LEU A 53 -6.61 11.10 5.47
CA LEU A 53 -7.30 11.34 6.73
C LEU A 53 -6.60 10.67 7.93
N PRO A 54 -5.33 10.99 8.20
CA PRO A 54 -4.53 10.29 9.21
C PRO A 54 -5.09 10.39 10.64
N THR A 55 -5.94 11.38 10.93
CA THR A 55 -6.55 11.58 12.25
C THR A 55 -7.84 10.79 12.47
N THR A 56 -8.33 10.04 11.46
CA THR A 56 -9.62 9.31 11.54
C THR A 56 -9.49 7.87 12.03
N TYR A 57 -8.28 7.42 12.27
CA TYR A 57 -8.00 6.05 12.75
C TYR A 57 -6.89 6.06 13.83
N SER A 58 -6.90 5.04 14.68
CA SER A 58 -5.88 4.85 15.72
C SER A 58 -4.69 4.04 15.23
N ALA A 59 -3.59 4.08 16.01
CA ALA A 59 -2.42 3.24 15.76
C ALA A 59 -2.77 1.74 15.79
N ASP A 60 -3.66 1.32 16.70
CA ASP A 60 -4.10 -0.08 16.82
C ASP A 60 -4.90 -0.51 15.57
N GLN A 61 -5.77 0.35 15.06
CA GLN A 61 -6.52 0.10 13.83
C GLN A 61 -5.57 -0.03 12.62
N LEU A 62 -4.58 0.84 12.49
CA LEU A 62 -3.56 0.74 11.46
C LEU A 62 -2.76 -0.55 11.59
N GLN A 63 -2.31 -0.88 12.80
CA GLN A 63 -1.58 -2.12 13.08
C GLN A 63 -2.41 -3.36 12.69
N ARG A 64 -3.70 -3.38 13.01
CA ARG A 64 -4.63 -4.46 12.64
C ARG A 64 -4.72 -4.64 11.12
N LEU A 65 -4.89 -3.54 10.38
CA LEU A 65 -4.92 -3.57 8.92
C LEU A 65 -3.61 -4.05 8.32
N CYS A 66 -2.48 -3.61 8.88
CA CYS A 66 -1.15 -4.02 8.42
C CYS A 66 -0.86 -5.51 8.70
N SER A 67 -1.38 -6.05 9.80
CA SER A 67 -1.26 -7.48 10.12
C SER A 67 -2.09 -8.34 9.17
N ALA A 68 -3.28 -7.89 8.80
CA ALA A 68 -4.13 -8.58 7.83
C ALA A 68 -3.63 -8.46 6.38
N GLY A 69 -2.91 -7.38 6.08
CA GLY A 69 -2.40 -7.10 4.75
C GLY A 69 -3.46 -6.76 3.71
N MET A 70 -3.01 -6.57 2.48
CA MET A 70 -3.84 -6.35 1.29
C MET A 70 -3.53 -7.40 0.23
N SER A 71 -4.53 -7.75 -0.58
CA SER A 71 -4.41 -8.78 -1.62
C SER A 71 -3.62 -8.28 -2.82
N THR A 72 -3.73 -6.97 -3.15
CA THR A 72 -3.00 -6.34 -4.24
C THR A 72 -1.58 -6.01 -3.80
N PRO A 73 -0.53 -6.54 -4.44
CA PRO A 73 0.86 -6.34 -4.02
C PRO A 73 1.27 -4.87 -3.91
N ALA A 74 0.89 -4.03 -4.90
CA ALA A 74 1.16 -2.60 -4.88
C ALA A 74 0.51 -1.91 -3.66
N HIS A 75 -0.76 -2.22 -3.39
CA HIS A 75 -1.49 -1.68 -2.23
C HIS A 75 -0.87 -2.13 -0.91
N HIS A 76 -0.45 -3.40 -0.82
CA HIS A 76 0.22 -3.91 0.37
C HIS A 76 1.54 -3.17 0.66
N LYS A 77 2.36 -2.89 -0.37
CA LYS A 77 3.60 -2.12 -0.22
C LYS A 77 3.32 -0.69 0.25
N ILE A 78 2.29 -0.03 -0.30
CA ILE A 78 1.90 1.32 0.14
C ILE A 78 1.38 1.28 1.59
N LEU A 79 0.58 0.29 1.98
CA LEU A 79 0.13 0.11 3.37
C LEU A 79 1.33 -0.03 4.33
N LYS A 80 2.37 -0.77 3.96
CA LYS A 80 3.61 -0.87 4.75
C LYS A 80 4.36 0.45 4.84
N ALA A 81 4.37 1.26 3.79
CA ALA A 81 4.94 2.60 3.82
C ALA A 81 4.16 3.53 4.77
N VAL A 82 2.82 3.47 4.76
CA VAL A 82 1.97 4.18 5.73
C VAL A 82 2.29 3.75 7.16
N GLN A 83 2.42 2.46 7.41
CA GLN A 83 2.79 1.93 8.74
C GLN A 83 4.16 2.44 9.19
N ALA A 84 5.16 2.40 8.33
CA ALA A 84 6.52 2.86 8.62
C ALA A 84 6.57 4.38 8.91
N SER A 85 5.58 5.14 8.43
CA SER A 85 5.46 6.59 8.62
C SER A 85 4.57 6.98 9.80
N SER A 86 4.02 6.03 10.55
CA SER A 86 2.96 6.28 11.55
C SER A 86 3.38 7.21 12.70
N SER A 87 4.68 7.34 13.00
CA SER A 87 5.19 8.32 13.98
C SER A 87 4.97 9.77 13.54
N ASP A 88 4.86 10.03 12.24
CA ASP A 88 4.73 11.37 11.66
C ASP A 88 3.29 11.71 11.23
N GLN A 89 2.32 10.90 11.65
CA GLN A 89 0.91 10.96 11.23
C GLN A 89 0.26 12.36 11.41
N SER A 90 0.69 13.12 12.40
CA SER A 90 0.22 14.48 12.65
C SER A 90 1.11 15.57 12.04
N ALA A 91 2.21 15.21 11.38
CA ALA A 91 3.16 16.16 10.84
C ALA A 91 2.70 16.72 9.49
N PRO A 92 3.01 18.00 9.18
CA PRO A 92 2.73 18.57 7.85
C PRO A 92 3.42 17.81 6.71
N GLN A 93 4.49 17.07 7.01
CA GLN A 93 5.28 16.28 6.06
C GLN A 93 4.75 14.86 5.86
N TRP A 94 3.59 14.50 6.45
CA TRP A 94 3.01 13.16 6.42
C TRP A 94 3.10 12.46 5.05
N LEU A 95 2.61 13.13 3.99
CA LEU A 95 2.66 12.59 2.63
C LEU A 95 4.10 12.40 2.11
N ASN A 96 5.01 13.31 2.45
CA ASN A 96 6.41 13.20 2.06
C ASN A 96 7.09 12.02 2.76
N THR A 97 6.77 11.79 4.03
CA THR A 97 7.30 10.65 4.80
C THR A 97 6.78 9.33 4.22
N ILE A 98 5.50 9.24 3.85
CA ILE A 98 4.96 8.07 3.14
C ILE A 98 5.67 7.88 1.80
N ALA A 99 5.84 8.94 1.01
CA ALA A 99 6.50 8.86 -0.28
C ALA A 99 7.95 8.36 -0.16
N SER A 100 8.68 8.82 0.86
CA SER A 100 10.05 8.37 1.13
C SER A 100 10.14 6.88 1.52
N ASN A 101 9.10 6.34 2.12
CA ASN A 101 8.99 4.93 2.50
C ASN A 101 8.34 4.06 1.40
N THR A 102 7.85 4.67 0.31
CA THR A 102 7.21 3.97 -0.80
C THR A 102 8.23 3.67 -1.91
N PRO A 103 8.26 2.45 -2.47
CA PRO A 103 9.11 2.14 -3.62
C PRO A 103 8.87 3.10 -4.79
N PRO A 104 9.93 3.55 -5.50
CA PRO A 104 9.80 4.56 -6.56
C PRO A 104 8.81 4.21 -7.69
N ASN A 105 8.71 2.94 -8.05
CA ASN A 105 7.76 2.44 -9.06
C ASN A 105 6.28 2.57 -8.64
N LEU A 106 5.99 2.80 -7.36
CA LEU A 106 4.64 3.00 -6.82
C LEU A 106 4.30 4.46 -6.54
N HIS A 107 5.23 5.40 -6.74
CA HIS A 107 4.97 6.82 -6.49
C HIS A 107 3.83 7.39 -7.34
N GLN A 108 3.62 6.87 -8.55
CA GLN A 108 2.50 7.29 -9.39
C GLN A 108 1.16 6.88 -8.73
N ILE A 109 1.05 5.62 -8.28
CA ILE A 109 -0.15 5.12 -7.60
C ILE A 109 -0.39 5.89 -6.30
N LEU A 110 0.66 6.16 -5.52
CA LEU A 110 0.56 6.96 -4.29
C LEU A 110 0.04 8.37 -4.57
N ARG A 111 0.53 9.04 -5.62
CA ARG A 111 0.04 10.37 -6.01
C ARG A 111 -1.44 10.34 -6.42
N GLU A 112 -1.86 9.33 -7.15
CA GLU A 112 -3.27 9.16 -7.52
C GLU A 112 -4.16 8.95 -6.29
N ILE A 113 -3.71 8.13 -5.32
CA ILE A 113 -4.38 7.92 -4.03
C ILE A 113 -4.49 9.23 -3.26
N ALA A 114 -3.40 10.00 -3.17
CA ALA A 114 -3.36 11.26 -2.43
C ALA A 114 -4.19 12.38 -3.10
N ALA A 115 -4.38 12.34 -4.42
CA ALA A 115 -5.12 13.35 -5.18
C ALA A 115 -6.61 12.99 -5.38
N GLN A 116 -7.04 11.78 -4.99
CA GLN A 116 -8.42 11.33 -5.17
C GLN A 116 -9.38 12.16 -4.32
N SER A 117 -10.45 12.68 -4.93
CA SER A 117 -11.50 13.38 -4.20
C SER A 117 -12.29 12.43 -3.32
N LEU A 118 -12.40 12.75 -2.03
CA LEU A 118 -13.22 11.98 -1.08
C LEU A 118 -14.68 12.42 -1.14
N PRO A 119 -15.66 11.52 -0.85
CA PRO A 119 -17.08 11.76 -1.10
C PRO A 119 -17.78 12.63 -0.03
N ALA A 120 -17.04 13.38 0.77
CA ALA A 120 -17.60 14.31 1.76
C ALA A 120 -16.94 15.69 1.65
N ALA A 121 -17.74 16.75 1.81
CA ALA A 121 -17.29 18.12 1.59
C ALA A 121 -16.89 18.85 2.89
N ASP A 122 -17.37 18.39 4.05
CA ASP A 122 -17.10 19.00 5.34
C ASP A 122 -16.26 18.07 6.24
N ALA A 123 -15.64 18.65 7.27
CA ALA A 123 -14.73 17.93 8.16
C ALA A 123 -15.41 16.80 8.95
N GLU A 124 -16.67 17.00 9.35
CA GLU A 124 -17.43 15.99 10.09
C GLU A 124 -17.80 14.81 9.18
N GLY A 125 -18.24 15.09 7.95
CA GLY A 125 -18.51 14.07 6.94
C GLY A 125 -17.27 13.29 6.56
N LEU A 126 -16.12 13.94 6.39
CA LEU A 126 -14.83 13.28 6.14
C LEU A 126 -14.45 12.37 7.30
N THR A 127 -14.62 12.81 8.53
CA THR A 127 -14.33 12.00 9.73
C THR A 127 -15.21 10.76 9.78
N ARG A 128 -16.53 10.92 9.61
CA ARG A 128 -17.48 9.79 9.58
C ARG A 128 -17.20 8.83 8.44
N TYR A 129 -16.90 9.36 7.26
CA TYR A 129 -16.52 8.57 6.10
C TYR A 129 -15.25 7.75 6.37
N GLY A 130 -14.18 8.40 6.86
CA GLY A 130 -12.92 7.75 7.17
C GLY A 130 -13.08 6.64 8.20
N GLN A 131 -13.75 6.91 9.31
CA GLN A 131 -14.05 5.91 10.35
C GLN A 131 -14.86 4.73 9.79
N GLY A 132 -15.87 5.00 8.95
CA GLY A 132 -16.68 3.96 8.32
C GLY A 132 -15.89 3.06 7.37
N VAL A 133 -14.99 3.62 6.56
CA VAL A 133 -14.12 2.85 5.67
C VAL A 133 -13.15 1.99 6.47
N ILE A 134 -12.52 2.54 7.51
CA ILE A 134 -11.57 1.80 8.37
C ILE A 134 -12.29 0.66 9.12
N ALA A 135 -13.43 0.92 9.74
CA ALA A 135 -14.23 -0.11 10.42
C ALA A 135 -14.60 -1.27 9.48
N ARG A 136 -15.05 -0.94 8.26
CA ARG A 136 -15.35 -1.93 7.23
C ARG A 136 -14.10 -2.71 6.79
N ALA A 137 -12.96 -2.04 6.64
CA ALA A 137 -11.71 -2.68 6.27
C ALA A 137 -11.26 -3.69 7.33
N ILE A 138 -11.35 -3.33 8.60
CA ILE A 138 -11.04 -4.22 9.72
C ILE A 138 -12.03 -5.41 9.77
N THR A 139 -13.31 -5.15 9.60
CA THR A 139 -14.34 -6.22 9.56
C THR A 139 -14.06 -7.22 8.43
N ASN A 140 -13.70 -6.73 7.24
CA ASN A 140 -13.33 -7.59 6.12
C ASN A 140 -12.04 -8.38 6.39
N ALA A 141 -11.06 -7.76 7.05
CA ALA A 141 -9.82 -8.40 7.45
C ALA A 141 -10.08 -9.58 8.42
N ILE A 142 -10.91 -9.33 9.43
CA ILE A 142 -11.35 -10.36 10.39
C ILE A 142 -12.08 -11.51 9.68
N ALA A 143 -12.97 -11.19 8.74
CA ALA A 143 -13.70 -12.22 7.99
C ALA A 143 -12.78 -13.11 7.15
N ARG A 144 -11.75 -12.53 6.50
CA ARG A 144 -10.74 -13.30 5.75
C ARG A 144 -9.93 -14.20 6.68
N GLU A 145 -9.37 -13.64 7.76
CA GLU A 145 -8.58 -14.40 8.72
C GLU A 145 -9.39 -15.57 9.33
N LYS A 146 -10.67 -15.33 9.62
CA LYS A 146 -11.58 -16.41 10.09
C LYS A 146 -11.75 -17.51 9.04
N ALA A 147 -11.93 -17.14 7.77
CA ALA A 147 -12.05 -18.12 6.69
C ALA A 147 -10.78 -18.96 6.54
N ASP A 148 -9.60 -18.33 6.64
CA ASP A 148 -8.31 -19.00 6.58
C ASP A 148 -8.10 -19.96 7.75
N LEU A 149 -8.41 -19.52 8.97
CA LEU A 149 -8.34 -20.36 10.16
C LEU A 149 -9.31 -21.56 10.11
N LEU A 150 -10.51 -21.37 9.57
CA LEU A 150 -11.46 -22.47 9.36
C LEU A 150 -10.97 -23.45 8.30
N ALA A 151 -10.30 -22.95 7.24
CA ALA A 151 -9.68 -23.81 6.24
C ALA A 151 -8.48 -24.57 6.80
N GLU A 152 -7.69 -23.95 7.68
CA GLU A 152 -6.59 -24.58 8.42
C GLU A 152 -7.13 -25.67 9.34
N LEU A 153 -8.17 -25.39 10.13
CA LEU A 153 -8.79 -26.35 11.05
C LEU A 153 -9.30 -27.62 10.35
N ARG A 154 -9.74 -27.52 9.09
CA ARG A 154 -10.18 -28.69 8.31
C ARG A 154 -9.04 -29.58 7.85
N ARG A 155 -7.79 -29.09 7.84
CA ARG A 155 -6.60 -29.82 7.36
C ARG A 155 -5.81 -30.46 8.49
N VAL A 156 -5.96 -29.95 9.71
CA VAL A 156 -5.27 -30.49 10.88
C VAL A 156 -6.05 -31.64 11.50
N GLU A 157 -5.34 -32.56 12.14
CA GLU A 157 -5.95 -33.72 12.81
C GLU A 157 -6.79 -33.27 14.01
N PRO A 158 -8.07 -33.73 14.13
CA PRO A 158 -8.92 -33.40 15.26
C PRO A 158 -8.29 -33.83 16.59
N GLY A 159 -8.24 -32.92 17.56
CA GLY A 159 -7.66 -33.19 18.87
C GLY A 159 -6.13 -33.05 18.95
N SER A 160 -5.47 -32.71 17.85
CA SER A 160 -4.03 -32.40 17.84
C SER A 160 -3.73 -31.06 18.56
N PRO A 161 -2.48 -30.84 19.01
CA PRO A 161 -2.04 -29.52 19.53
C PRO A 161 -2.26 -28.40 18.55
N GLU A 162 -2.06 -28.66 17.25
CA GLU A 162 -2.29 -27.69 16.17
C GLU A 162 -3.77 -27.31 16.07
N SER A 163 -4.68 -28.28 16.15
CA SER A 163 -6.12 -28.05 16.17
C SER A 163 -6.54 -27.17 17.35
N ALA A 164 -5.98 -27.42 18.55
CA ALA A 164 -6.24 -26.61 19.73
C ALA A 164 -5.74 -25.18 19.59
N GLU A 165 -4.59 -24.97 18.94
CA GLU A 165 -4.04 -23.64 18.65
C GLU A 165 -4.93 -22.85 17.69
N VAL A 166 -5.34 -23.46 16.58
CA VAL A 166 -6.24 -22.82 15.60
C VAL A 166 -7.57 -22.44 16.26
N GLN A 167 -8.12 -23.29 17.13
CA GLN A 167 -9.34 -22.98 17.88
C GLN A 167 -9.14 -21.78 18.82
N ARG A 168 -8.01 -21.68 19.53
CA ARG A 168 -7.70 -20.52 20.37
C ARG A 168 -7.63 -19.23 19.57
N ARG A 169 -6.98 -19.26 18.39
CA ARG A 169 -6.91 -18.11 17.47
C ARG A 169 -8.30 -17.70 16.96
N LEU A 170 -9.17 -18.65 16.64
CA LEU A 170 -10.56 -18.37 16.26
C LEU A 170 -11.35 -17.69 17.39
N MET A 171 -11.18 -18.16 18.64
CA MET A 171 -11.86 -17.55 19.80
C MET A 171 -11.35 -16.11 20.05
N ALA A 172 -10.05 -15.88 19.96
CA ALA A 172 -9.47 -14.54 20.07
C ALA A 172 -10.00 -13.60 18.99
N LEU A 173 -10.06 -14.05 17.74
CA LEU A 173 -10.58 -13.28 16.62
C LEU A 173 -12.06 -12.90 16.79
N GLU A 174 -12.89 -13.80 17.34
CA GLU A 174 -14.30 -13.52 17.65
C GLU A 174 -14.45 -12.52 18.82
N ALA A 175 -13.53 -12.53 19.79
CA ALA A 175 -13.49 -11.54 20.84
C ALA A 175 -13.13 -10.14 20.30
N ASP A 176 -12.10 -10.05 19.44
CA ASP A 176 -11.72 -8.82 18.76
C ASP A 176 -12.88 -8.22 17.95
N ARG A 177 -13.62 -9.08 17.23
CA ARG A 177 -14.78 -8.63 16.44
C ARG A 177 -15.89 -8.00 17.29
N ARG A 178 -16.07 -8.47 18.54
CA ARG A 178 -17.08 -7.93 19.45
C ARG A 178 -16.67 -6.61 20.10
N ALA A 179 -15.39 -6.31 20.08
CA ALA A 179 -14.81 -5.07 20.65
C ALA A 179 -14.79 -3.89 19.65
N LEU A 180 -15.14 -4.13 18.38
CA LEU A 180 -15.26 -3.11 17.32
C LEU A 180 -16.61 -2.40 17.37
#